data_baf88b852d03357b7a183e6be989082a
#
_entry.id   baf88b852d03357b7a183e6be989082a
#
_cell.length_a   1.000
_cell.length_b   1.000
_cell.length_c   1.000
_cell.angle_alpha   90.00
_cell.angle_beta   90.00
_cell.angle_gamma   90.00
#
_symmetry.space_group_name_H-M   'P 1'
#
loop_
_entity.id
_entity.type
_entity.pdbx_description
1 polymer ?
#
loop_
_entity_poly.entity_id
_entity_poly.type
_entity_poly.pdbx_seq_one_letter_code
_entity_poly.pdbx_strand_id
1 'polypeptide(L)'
;MAELTTEVEVRDRRLKSILSFSGKASELQEFSRQLKKPDKARCFTQCGDCAQMCAGTICGNVRDAAVVVHAPMGCFVTTPSSHEAIKNAAVSRGVVPFKAQTVCSNISEKETIYGGLKKLREAIDEAQERFHPSAIFIQSSCAAGIVGDDIESVADEKQQELGIPIVPVYCEGFKSKIWSSGFDAGYHGILKRIVKDPAKKQPDLVNIFNFLGTDTFTPILGKLGLRPNYLVPLADVDTISRMTEAACSTHICETLGTYITDVLEKEYGVPKVHAPAPYGIAWTDAWYREVARLTGKSDIVEDVIASEHERIRPELEELKKQLKGVRVYIYAGDSYAHNMGSIMADLGVTIAGITTLHHDMRTDGEDAEHSTLQEMINVAGDIETFTVCNKQPYEIIKVLKDTDPDVIIARHMNMTILAGKLGIPSLLEGEINISAGYDGILIMGRRILRIAKAKKLLSTVKEYNEFPYTKEWLADERLYF
;
A
#
# COMPACT_ATOMS: atom_id res chain seq x y z
N MET A 1 14.40 16.52 17.89
CA MET A 1 13.25 16.27 16.98
C MET A 1 13.55 16.92 15.65
N ALA A 2 13.34 16.22 14.55
CA ALA A 2 13.46 16.80 13.22
C ALA A 2 12.46 17.95 13.07
N GLU A 3 12.91 19.06 12.47
CA GLU A 3 12.08 20.24 12.23
C GLU A 3 11.28 20.02 10.93
N LEU A 4 10.21 19.20 11.01
CA LEU A 4 9.38 18.89 9.86
C LEU A 4 8.41 20.04 9.55
N THR A 5 8.18 20.28 8.27
CA THR A 5 7.19 21.26 7.80
C THR A 5 5.77 20.90 8.25
N THR A 6 4.81 21.80 8.14
CA THR A 6 3.41 21.53 8.53
C THR A 6 2.76 20.50 7.59
N GLU A 7 3.06 20.58 6.28
CA GLU A 7 2.56 19.66 5.27
C GLU A 7 3.71 18.80 4.69
N VAL A 8 3.37 17.62 4.21
CA VAL A 8 4.34 16.70 3.62
C VAL A 8 4.77 17.16 2.22
N GLU A 9 6.05 17.48 2.02
CA GLU A 9 6.59 17.91 0.72
C GLU A 9 6.46 16.85 -0.38
N VAL A 10 6.56 15.58 -0.02
CA VAL A 10 6.45 14.44 -0.94
C VAL A 10 5.12 14.41 -1.66
N ARG A 11 4.08 15.01 -1.08
CA ARG A 11 2.76 15.15 -1.69
C ARG A 11 2.82 15.80 -3.06
N ASP A 12 3.59 16.89 -3.21
CA ASP A 12 3.77 17.57 -4.49
C ASP A 12 4.51 16.71 -5.52
N ARG A 13 5.43 15.84 -5.08
CA ARG A 13 6.10 14.89 -5.95
C ARG A 13 5.16 13.83 -6.51
N ARG A 14 4.20 13.35 -5.71
CA ARG A 14 3.16 12.43 -6.17
C ARG A 14 2.22 13.06 -7.20
N LEU A 15 2.09 14.38 -7.24
CA LEU A 15 1.34 15.07 -8.29
C LEU A 15 1.94 14.92 -9.69
N LYS A 16 3.21 14.53 -9.79
CA LYS A 16 3.89 14.22 -11.05
C LYS A 16 3.67 12.79 -11.53
N SER A 17 2.92 11.98 -10.80
CA SER A 17 2.65 10.59 -11.18
C SER A 17 1.92 10.50 -12.52
N ILE A 18 2.29 9.50 -13.31
CA ILE A 18 1.61 9.14 -14.54
C ILE A 18 0.31 8.44 -14.19
N LEU A 19 -0.81 8.87 -14.75
CA LEU A 19 -2.16 8.35 -14.47
C LEU A 19 -2.79 7.65 -15.67
N SER A 20 -2.14 7.71 -16.82
CA SER A 20 -2.62 7.10 -18.05
C SER A 20 -1.45 6.77 -18.96
N PHE A 21 -1.35 5.51 -19.32
CA PHE A 21 -0.36 4.99 -20.25
C PHE A 21 -0.86 3.66 -20.81
N SER A 22 -0.48 3.34 -22.04
CA SER A 22 -0.69 2.03 -22.64
C SER A 22 0.47 1.75 -23.59
N GLY A 23 1.12 0.61 -23.44
CA GLY A 23 2.28 0.20 -24.20
C GLY A 23 3.02 -0.93 -23.51
N LYS A 24 4.33 -1.01 -23.75
CA LYS A 24 5.19 -1.96 -23.06
C LYS A 24 5.72 -1.41 -21.75
N ALA A 25 6.15 -2.29 -20.85
CA ALA A 25 6.77 -1.89 -19.60
C ALA A 25 8.03 -1.03 -19.81
N SER A 26 8.88 -1.39 -20.77
CA SER A 26 10.08 -0.63 -21.15
C SER A 26 9.76 0.76 -21.71
N GLU A 27 8.66 0.91 -22.45
CA GLU A 27 8.22 2.20 -22.97
C GLU A 27 7.73 3.14 -21.84
N LEU A 28 7.05 2.59 -20.82
CA LEU A 28 6.67 3.37 -19.64
C LEU A 28 7.91 3.87 -18.90
N GLN A 29 8.92 3.02 -18.73
CA GLN A 29 10.16 3.40 -18.07
C GLN A 29 10.89 4.52 -18.83
N GLU A 30 11.00 4.40 -20.16
CA GLU A 30 11.60 5.45 -20.99
C GLU A 30 10.80 6.76 -20.90
N PHE A 31 9.48 6.66 -20.90
CA PHE A 31 8.59 7.80 -20.70
C PHE A 31 8.81 8.49 -19.35
N SER A 32 9.00 7.73 -18.28
CA SER A 32 9.30 8.25 -16.93
C SER A 32 10.66 8.93 -16.87
N ARG A 33 11.70 8.31 -17.44
CA ARG A 33 13.07 8.87 -17.47
C ARG A 33 13.19 10.18 -18.23
N GLN A 34 12.39 10.34 -19.28
CA GLN A 34 12.38 11.58 -20.05
C GLN A 34 11.64 12.72 -19.37
N LEU A 35 11.12 12.52 -18.14
CA LEU A 35 10.36 13.51 -17.36
C LEU A 35 9.24 14.17 -18.18
N LYS A 36 8.71 13.47 -19.19
CA LYS A 36 7.59 13.97 -19.98
C LYS A 36 6.41 14.17 -19.06
N LYS A 37 5.86 15.39 -19.03
CA LYS A 37 4.66 15.65 -18.23
C LYS A 37 3.56 14.70 -18.70
N PRO A 38 2.92 13.98 -17.77
CA PRO A 38 1.79 13.15 -18.13
C PRO A 38 0.72 14.00 -18.81
N ASP A 39 0.10 13.45 -19.83
CA ASP A 39 -1.01 14.10 -20.49
C ASP A 39 -2.10 14.45 -19.47
N LYS A 40 -2.89 15.49 -19.76
CA LYS A 40 -3.97 15.97 -18.89
C LYS A 40 -5.15 14.98 -18.82
N ALA A 41 -4.84 13.69 -18.82
CA ALA A 41 -5.83 12.65 -18.76
C ALA A 41 -6.76 12.83 -17.56
N ARG A 42 -8.05 12.80 -17.80
CA ARG A 42 -9.06 12.79 -16.75
C ARG A 42 -8.87 11.54 -15.92
N CYS A 43 -8.75 11.75 -14.61
CA CYS A 43 -8.52 10.67 -13.67
C CYS A 43 -9.83 10.40 -12.94
N PHE A 44 -10.37 9.19 -13.11
CA PHE A 44 -11.36 8.63 -12.20
C PHE A 44 -10.68 7.50 -11.45
N THR A 45 -10.57 7.60 -10.13
CA THR A 45 -9.90 6.55 -9.39
C THR A 45 -10.70 5.25 -9.45
N GLN A 46 -10.05 4.17 -9.80
CA GLN A 46 -10.67 2.85 -9.92
C GLN A 46 -10.91 2.18 -8.57
N CYS A 47 -10.18 2.56 -7.55
CA CYS A 47 -10.30 2.00 -6.21
C CYS A 47 -11.37 2.70 -5.36
N GLY A 48 -11.89 3.84 -5.81
CA GLY A 48 -12.89 4.62 -5.06
C GLY A 48 -12.33 5.31 -3.82
N ASP A 49 -11.01 5.29 -3.62
CA ASP A 49 -10.37 5.86 -2.44
C ASP A 49 -9.98 7.33 -2.64
N CYS A 50 -9.81 8.05 -1.54
CA CYS A 50 -9.23 9.38 -1.51
C CYS A 50 -8.10 9.45 -0.48
N ALA A 51 -7.35 10.56 -0.45
CA ALA A 51 -6.23 10.71 0.48
C ALA A 51 -6.68 10.58 1.96
N GLN A 52 -7.86 11.09 2.32
CA GLN A 52 -8.39 10.94 3.68
C GLN A 52 -8.62 9.48 4.07
N MET A 53 -9.19 8.66 3.17
CA MET A 53 -9.38 7.23 3.42
C MET A 53 -8.04 6.53 3.63
N CYS A 54 -7.04 6.84 2.80
CA CYS A 54 -5.71 6.25 2.94
C CYS A 54 -5.01 6.66 4.23
N ALA A 55 -5.12 7.93 4.65
CA ALA A 55 -4.67 8.36 5.96
C ALA A 55 -5.38 7.61 7.09
N GLY A 56 -6.69 7.35 6.93
CA GLY A 56 -7.49 6.56 7.86
C GLY A 56 -6.99 5.14 8.06
N THR A 57 -6.44 4.52 7.02
CA THR A 57 -5.86 3.18 7.14
C THR A 57 -4.53 3.15 7.92
N ILE A 58 -3.82 4.28 7.98
CA ILE A 58 -2.65 4.41 8.85
C ILE A 58 -3.09 4.70 10.29
N CYS A 59 -3.81 5.80 10.50
CA CYS A 59 -4.16 6.29 11.84
C CYS A 59 -5.13 5.35 12.58
N GLY A 60 -6.14 4.80 11.89
CA GLY A 60 -7.16 3.94 12.48
C GLY A 60 -6.66 2.53 12.83
N ASN A 61 -5.45 2.17 12.45
CA ASN A 61 -4.82 0.90 12.78
C ASN A 61 -3.80 0.99 13.93
N VAL A 62 -3.65 2.15 14.56
CA VAL A 62 -2.89 2.32 15.80
C VAL A 62 -3.78 1.85 16.96
N ARG A 63 -3.31 0.84 17.70
CA ARG A 63 -4.13 0.03 18.63
C ARG A 63 -4.81 0.82 19.73
N ASP A 64 -4.10 1.78 20.30
CA ASP A 64 -4.52 2.56 21.47
C ASP A 64 -4.73 4.05 21.15
N ALA A 65 -4.91 4.39 19.87
CA ALA A 65 -5.22 5.74 19.44
C ALA A 65 -6.67 5.89 18.98
N ALA A 66 -7.18 7.11 19.03
CA ALA A 66 -8.47 7.48 18.44
C ALA A 66 -8.26 8.34 17.19
N VAL A 67 -9.26 8.35 16.30
CA VAL A 67 -9.29 9.18 15.09
C VAL A 67 -10.52 10.08 15.13
N VAL A 68 -10.30 11.37 15.08
CA VAL A 68 -11.34 12.38 14.85
C VAL A 68 -11.34 12.75 13.39
N VAL A 69 -12.40 12.38 12.66
CA VAL A 69 -12.59 12.75 11.27
C VAL A 69 -13.27 14.12 11.24
N HIS A 70 -12.49 15.18 10.94
CA HIS A 70 -13.00 16.54 10.84
C HIS A 70 -13.63 16.79 9.47
N ALA A 71 -14.90 16.36 9.33
CA ALA A 71 -15.56 16.19 8.05
C ALA A 71 -17.08 16.22 8.16
N PRO A 72 -17.78 16.39 7.03
CA PRO A 72 -19.18 15.98 6.90
C PRO A 72 -19.34 14.46 7.09
N MET A 73 -20.52 14.04 7.53
CA MET A 73 -20.84 12.63 7.79
C MET A 73 -20.56 11.70 6.59
N GLY A 74 -20.73 12.20 5.36
CA GLY A 74 -20.45 11.43 4.14
C GLY A 74 -19.00 10.96 4.04
N CYS A 75 -18.04 11.79 4.44
CA CYS A 75 -16.61 11.40 4.46
C CYS A 75 -16.33 10.39 5.59
N PHE A 76 -17.04 10.46 6.71
CA PHE A 76 -16.89 9.53 7.81
C PHE A 76 -17.33 8.11 7.44
N VAL A 77 -18.49 7.95 6.77
CA VAL A 77 -19.01 6.62 6.40
C VAL A 77 -18.18 5.94 5.31
N THR A 78 -17.36 6.69 4.58
CA THR A 78 -16.42 6.13 3.61
C THR A 78 -15.10 5.69 4.26
N THR A 79 -14.90 5.98 5.55
CA THR A 79 -13.71 5.53 6.27
C THR A 79 -13.65 3.99 6.27
N PRO A 80 -12.54 3.39 5.84
CA PRO A 80 -12.46 1.94 5.63
C PRO A 80 -12.77 1.17 6.92
N SER A 81 -13.69 0.24 6.84
CA SER A 81 -13.88 -0.77 7.87
C SER A 81 -12.80 -1.85 7.69
N SER A 82 -11.68 -1.69 8.35
CA SER A 82 -10.58 -2.67 8.32
C SER A 82 -10.71 -3.75 9.40
N HIS A 83 -11.89 -3.90 10.01
CA HIS A 83 -12.07 -4.79 11.16
C HIS A 83 -11.66 -6.24 10.93
N GLU A 84 -12.00 -6.83 9.79
CA GLU A 84 -11.61 -8.22 9.51
C GLU A 84 -10.11 -8.36 9.23
N ALA A 85 -9.51 -7.38 8.55
CA ALA A 85 -8.07 -7.36 8.32
C ALA A 85 -7.29 -7.18 9.64
N ILE A 86 -7.73 -6.25 10.49
CA ILE A 86 -7.18 -6.04 11.84
C ILE A 86 -7.31 -7.31 12.68
N LYS A 87 -8.47 -7.96 12.68
CA LYS A 87 -8.73 -9.19 13.42
C LYS A 87 -7.79 -10.32 12.97
N ASN A 88 -7.67 -10.53 11.67
CA ASN A 88 -6.80 -11.58 11.12
C ASN A 88 -5.32 -11.31 11.42
N ALA A 89 -4.87 -10.07 11.26
CA ALA A 89 -3.51 -9.68 11.61
C ALA A 89 -3.24 -9.84 13.11
N ALA A 90 -4.17 -9.43 13.97
CA ALA A 90 -4.07 -9.58 15.42
C ALA A 90 -3.95 -11.05 15.84
N VAL A 91 -4.83 -11.92 15.35
CA VAL A 91 -4.78 -13.36 15.63
C VAL A 91 -3.44 -13.95 15.18
N SER A 92 -2.97 -13.60 13.99
CA SER A 92 -1.69 -14.08 13.45
C SER A 92 -0.48 -13.66 14.29
N ARG A 93 -0.57 -12.50 14.96
CA ARG A 93 0.51 -11.96 15.82
C ARG A 93 0.33 -12.25 17.31
N GLY A 94 -0.66 -13.04 17.69
CA GLY A 94 -0.99 -13.31 19.08
C GLY A 94 -1.48 -12.10 19.88
N VAL A 95 -2.04 -11.10 19.21
CA VAL A 95 -2.55 -9.86 19.80
C VAL A 95 -4.09 -9.94 19.87
N VAL A 96 -4.66 -9.39 20.96
CA VAL A 96 -6.12 -9.28 21.07
C VAL A 96 -6.67 -8.33 19.99
N PRO A 97 -7.64 -8.77 19.18
CA PRO A 97 -8.26 -7.89 18.18
C PRO A 97 -8.92 -6.67 18.82
N PHE A 98 -8.76 -5.52 18.18
CA PHE A 98 -9.39 -4.27 18.60
C PHE A 98 -10.24 -3.67 17.48
N LYS A 99 -11.04 -2.69 17.79
CA LYS A 99 -11.82 -1.91 16.81
C LYS A 99 -11.23 -0.53 16.69
N ALA A 100 -11.19 0.01 15.48
CA ALA A 100 -10.83 1.39 15.26
C ALA A 100 -11.75 2.32 16.07
N GLN A 101 -11.15 3.22 16.84
CA GLN A 101 -11.83 4.19 17.70
C GLN A 101 -12.00 5.48 16.93
N THR A 102 -13.19 5.74 16.40
CA THR A 102 -13.38 6.85 15.47
C THR A 102 -14.59 7.70 15.85
N VAL A 103 -14.43 9.03 15.79
CA VAL A 103 -15.46 10.05 16.00
C VAL A 103 -15.50 10.97 14.78
N CYS A 104 -16.69 11.49 14.43
CA CYS A 104 -16.86 12.48 13.37
C CYS A 104 -17.28 13.83 13.96
N SER A 105 -16.61 14.91 13.58
CA SER A 105 -17.05 16.26 13.97
C SER A 105 -18.36 16.70 13.31
N ASN A 106 -18.78 16.00 12.27
CA ASN A 106 -20.04 16.22 11.56
C ASN A 106 -20.25 17.68 11.10
N ILE A 107 -19.32 18.16 10.27
CA ILE A 107 -19.42 19.48 9.62
C ILE A 107 -20.70 19.53 8.78
N SER A 108 -21.55 20.52 9.03
CA SER A 108 -22.78 20.80 8.30
C SER A 108 -22.64 22.11 7.47
N GLU A 109 -23.70 22.51 6.79
CA GLU A 109 -23.74 23.76 6.01
C GLU A 109 -23.35 24.97 6.89
N LYS A 110 -23.77 25.00 8.14
CA LYS A 110 -23.44 26.10 9.07
C LYS A 110 -21.93 26.20 9.28
N GLU A 111 -21.26 25.09 9.54
CA GLU A 111 -19.81 25.06 9.77
C GLU A 111 -19.02 25.37 8.49
N THR A 112 -19.54 25.08 7.31
CA THR A 112 -18.88 25.45 6.06
C THR A 112 -18.86 26.97 5.82
N ILE A 113 -19.71 27.73 6.52
CA ILE A 113 -19.79 29.20 6.43
C ILE A 113 -19.04 29.85 7.59
N TYR A 114 -19.20 29.33 8.80
CA TYR A 114 -18.72 29.99 10.03
C TYR A 114 -17.49 29.32 10.67
N GLY A 115 -16.98 28.23 10.07
CA GLY A 115 -15.87 27.43 10.62
C GLY A 115 -16.34 26.29 11.52
N GLY A 116 -15.57 25.19 11.49
CA GLY A 116 -15.87 23.92 12.19
C GLY A 116 -15.12 23.71 13.49
N LEU A 117 -14.28 24.66 13.96
CA LEU A 117 -13.36 24.46 15.08
C LEU A 117 -14.09 24.14 16.42
N LYS A 118 -15.30 24.67 16.62
CA LYS A 118 -16.09 24.33 17.81
C LYS A 118 -16.43 22.83 17.81
N LYS A 119 -16.94 22.31 16.70
CA LYS A 119 -17.27 20.90 16.56
C LYS A 119 -16.03 20.01 16.59
N LEU A 120 -14.89 20.51 16.14
CA LEU A 120 -13.62 19.79 16.26
C LEU A 120 -13.25 19.56 17.72
N ARG A 121 -13.32 20.62 18.56
CA ARG A 121 -13.05 20.51 20.00
C ARG A 121 -14.00 19.52 20.67
N GLU A 122 -15.30 19.64 20.41
CA GLU A 122 -16.32 18.75 20.95
C GLU A 122 -16.05 17.29 20.55
N ALA A 123 -15.64 17.02 19.31
CA ALA A 123 -15.31 15.68 18.84
C ALA A 123 -14.03 15.11 19.47
N ILE A 124 -13.03 15.96 19.76
CA ILE A 124 -11.81 15.55 20.48
C ILE A 124 -12.17 15.17 21.93
N ASP A 125 -12.99 15.99 22.60
CA ASP A 125 -13.46 15.74 23.96
C ASP A 125 -14.27 14.46 24.03
N GLU A 126 -15.17 14.22 23.08
CA GLU A 126 -15.93 12.97 22.96
C GLU A 126 -14.99 11.76 22.74
N ALA A 127 -13.97 11.88 21.90
CA ALA A 127 -13.01 10.81 21.67
C ALA A 127 -12.23 10.47 22.95
N GLN A 128 -11.81 11.50 23.70
CA GLN A 128 -11.13 11.33 24.99
C GLN A 128 -12.02 10.65 26.02
N GLU A 129 -13.25 11.14 26.18
CA GLU A 129 -14.20 10.61 27.16
C GLU A 129 -14.58 9.15 26.87
N ARG A 130 -14.80 8.80 25.60
CA ARG A 130 -15.26 7.46 25.21
C ARG A 130 -14.16 6.42 25.17
N PHE A 131 -12.95 6.78 24.77
CA PHE A 131 -11.91 5.82 24.43
C PHE A 131 -10.68 5.87 25.31
N HIS A 132 -10.43 6.99 26.01
CA HIS A 132 -9.21 7.22 26.79
C HIS A 132 -7.93 6.84 26.03
N PRO A 133 -7.72 7.37 24.78
CA PRO A 133 -6.66 6.94 23.92
C PRO A 133 -5.29 7.48 24.36
N SER A 134 -4.22 6.81 23.92
CA SER A 134 -2.85 7.29 24.10
C SER A 134 -2.45 8.41 23.13
N ALA A 135 -3.19 8.60 22.05
CA ALA A 135 -3.08 9.72 21.11
C ALA A 135 -4.38 9.92 20.33
N ILE A 136 -4.62 11.13 19.81
CA ILE A 136 -5.77 11.40 18.92
C ILE A 136 -5.26 11.96 17.60
N PHE A 137 -5.61 11.30 16.50
CA PHE A 137 -5.37 11.79 15.15
C PHE A 137 -6.56 12.63 14.68
N ILE A 138 -6.29 13.82 14.12
CA ILE A 138 -7.31 14.67 13.49
C ILE A 138 -7.15 14.59 11.98
N GLN A 139 -8.04 13.92 11.29
CA GLN A 139 -8.04 13.85 9.84
C GLN A 139 -8.82 15.01 9.24
N SER A 140 -8.14 15.85 8.48
CA SER A 140 -8.80 16.92 7.75
C SER A 140 -9.53 16.38 6.52
N SER A 141 -10.67 16.98 6.19
CA SER A 141 -11.43 16.69 4.97
C SER A 141 -11.30 17.83 3.95
N CYS A 142 -11.77 17.57 2.74
CA CYS A 142 -11.91 18.63 1.72
C CYS A 142 -12.73 19.81 2.23
N ALA A 143 -13.80 19.57 2.98
CA ALA A 143 -14.64 20.63 3.54
C ALA A 143 -13.85 21.48 4.54
N ALA A 144 -13.18 20.87 5.52
CA ALA A 144 -12.35 21.58 6.49
C ALA A 144 -11.21 22.37 5.84
N GLY A 145 -10.56 21.77 4.81
CA GLY A 145 -9.49 22.45 4.09
C GLY A 145 -9.94 23.63 3.22
N ILE A 146 -11.17 23.61 2.68
CA ILE A 146 -11.75 24.75 1.93
C ILE A 146 -12.21 25.85 2.87
N VAL A 147 -12.80 25.50 4.01
CA VAL A 147 -13.20 26.43 5.06
C VAL A 147 -11.98 27.13 5.66
N GLY A 148 -10.82 26.46 5.68
CA GLY A 148 -9.59 26.98 6.25
C GLY A 148 -9.55 26.87 7.77
N ASP A 149 -10.16 25.84 8.33
CA ASP A 149 -10.14 25.58 9.78
C ASP A 149 -8.69 25.39 10.27
N ASP A 150 -8.30 26.16 11.30
CA ASP A 150 -6.98 26.07 11.93
C ASP A 150 -6.92 24.87 12.89
N ILE A 151 -6.73 23.70 12.29
CA ILE A 151 -6.66 22.44 13.02
C ILE A 151 -5.41 22.38 13.91
N GLU A 152 -4.30 23.01 13.50
CA GLU A 152 -3.05 23.00 14.25
C GLU A 152 -3.21 23.68 15.60
N SER A 153 -3.81 24.88 15.64
CA SER A 153 -4.06 25.61 16.89
C SER A 153 -4.96 24.83 17.85
N VAL A 154 -5.99 24.14 17.34
CA VAL A 154 -6.85 23.28 18.19
C VAL A 154 -6.08 22.06 18.70
N ALA A 155 -5.22 21.47 17.88
CA ALA A 155 -4.39 20.33 18.29
C ALA A 155 -3.42 20.75 19.42
N ASP A 156 -2.77 21.90 19.29
CA ASP A 156 -1.86 22.41 20.33
C ASP A 156 -2.59 22.73 21.65
N GLU A 157 -3.77 23.37 21.57
CA GLU A 157 -4.63 23.62 22.71
C GLU A 157 -5.00 22.33 23.43
N LYS A 158 -5.54 21.35 22.68
CA LYS A 158 -6.01 20.09 23.26
C LYS A 158 -4.86 19.17 23.73
N GLN A 159 -3.71 19.23 23.10
CA GLN A 159 -2.52 18.50 23.57
C GLN A 159 -2.06 19.02 24.94
N GLN A 160 -2.09 20.35 25.16
CA GLN A 160 -1.76 20.92 26.47
C GLN A 160 -2.81 20.58 27.53
N GLU A 161 -4.09 20.58 27.16
CA GLU A 161 -5.21 20.26 28.07
C GLU A 161 -5.22 18.77 28.48
N LEU A 162 -5.05 17.86 27.52
CA LEU A 162 -5.22 16.42 27.74
C LEU A 162 -3.93 15.70 28.10
N GLY A 163 -2.75 16.31 27.85
CA GLY A 163 -1.45 15.70 28.14
C GLY A 163 -1.08 14.51 27.25
N ILE A 164 -1.77 14.30 26.13
CA ILE A 164 -1.49 13.26 25.15
C ILE A 164 -1.23 13.88 23.78
N PRO A 165 -0.50 13.19 22.86
CA PRO A 165 -0.31 13.68 21.50
C PRO A 165 -1.64 13.87 20.77
N ILE A 166 -1.86 15.08 20.24
CA ILE A 166 -2.95 15.40 19.31
C ILE A 166 -2.32 15.67 17.96
N VAL A 167 -2.66 14.86 16.96
CA VAL A 167 -1.91 14.71 15.70
C VAL A 167 -2.72 15.21 14.53
N PRO A 168 -2.50 16.44 14.02
CA PRO A 168 -3.09 16.88 12.76
C PRO A 168 -2.60 16.03 11.58
N VAL A 169 -3.54 15.63 10.72
CA VAL A 169 -3.26 14.87 9.49
C VAL A 169 -3.94 15.59 8.32
N TYR A 170 -3.14 16.29 7.54
CA TYR A 170 -3.61 17.07 6.38
C TYR A 170 -3.77 16.17 5.16
N CYS A 171 -4.94 15.59 5.01
CA CYS A 171 -5.23 14.54 4.01
C CYS A 171 -6.39 14.89 3.08
N GLU A 172 -6.63 16.17 2.82
CA GLU A 172 -7.69 16.63 1.93
C GLU A 172 -7.50 16.11 0.50
N GLY A 173 -8.49 15.39 0.01
CA GLY A 173 -8.40 14.70 -1.28
C GLY A 173 -8.22 15.65 -2.48
N PHE A 174 -8.70 16.90 -2.40
CA PHE A 174 -8.54 17.87 -3.49
C PHE A 174 -7.10 18.39 -3.65
N LYS A 175 -6.28 18.33 -2.60
CA LYS A 175 -4.87 18.76 -2.64
C LYS A 175 -3.96 17.77 -3.38
N SER A 176 -4.41 16.56 -3.64
CA SER A 176 -3.64 15.55 -4.36
C SER A 176 -4.54 14.71 -5.27
N LYS A 177 -4.10 14.52 -6.53
CA LYS A 177 -4.78 13.63 -7.48
C LYS A 177 -4.52 12.16 -7.19
N ILE A 178 -3.55 11.86 -6.33
CA ILE A 178 -3.15 10.51 -5.97
C ILE A 178 -3.62 10.20 -4.56
N TRP A 179 -4.55 9.27 -4.44
CA TRP A 179 -5.10 8.80 -3.17
C TRP A 179 -4.02 8.34 -2.18
N SER A 180 -2.95 7.71 -2.69
CA SER A 180 -1.84 7.19 -1.87
C SER A 180 -1.06 8.27 -1.12
N SER A 181 -1.18 9.55 -1.49
CA SER A 181 -0.61 10.67 -0.71
C SER A 181 -1.17 10.75 0.72
N GLY A 182 -2.31 10.12 0.99
CA GLY A 182 -2.87 10.01 2.32
C GLY A 182 -2.03 9.15 3.27
N PHE A 183 -1.32 8.15 2.77
CA PHE A 183 -0.38 7.37 3.58
C PHE A 183 0.77 8.27 4.09
N ASP A 184 1.35 9.07 3.19
CA ASP A 184 2.40 10.02 3.55
C ASP A 184 1.91 11.04 4.57
N ALA A 185 0.68 11.55 4.43
CA ALA A 185 0.07 12.47 5.39
C ALA A 185 -0.10 11.84 6.78
N GLY A 186 -0.54 10.58 6.86
CA GLY A 186 -0.66 9.85 8.12
C GLY A 186 0.70 9.65 8.80
N TYR A 187 1.69 9.19 8.05
CA TYR A 187 3.06 9.03 8.56
C TYR A 187 3.71 10.36 8.94
N HIS A 188 3.43 11.44 8.19
CA HIS A 188 3.96 12.76 8.53
C HIS A 188 3.46 13.25 9.89
N GLY A 189 2.16 13.09 10.17
CA GLY A 189 1.61 13.41 11.49
C GLY A 189 2.28 12.59 12.61
N ILE A 190 2.50 11.29 12.40
CA ILE A 190 3.21 10.41 13.33
C ILE A 190 4.64 10.91 13.58
N LEU A 191 5.40 11.20 12.52
CA LEU A 191 6.76 11.69 12.61
C LEU A 191 6.85 13.03 13.38
N LYS A 192 5.89 13.92 13.11
CA LYS A 192 5.89 15.28 13.70
C LYS A 192 5.51 15.27 15.18
N ARG A 193 4.59 14.40 15.63
CA ARG A 193 3.97 14.51 16.96
C ARG A 193 4.21 13.33 17.90
N ILE A 194 4.57 12.16 17.36
CA ILE A 194 4.68 10.91 18.17
C ILE A 194 6.12 10.42 18.26
N VAL A 195 6.88 10.46 17.16
CA VAL A 195 8.22 9.88 17.10
C VAL A 195 9.19 10.64 18.00
N LYS A 196 10.02 9.90 18.74
CA LYS A 196 11.02 10.41 19.69
C LYS A 196 12.42 10.07 19.21
N ASP A 197 13.39 10.84 19.69
CA ASP A 197 14.79 10.48 19.56
C ASP A 197 15.07 9.12 20.26
N PRO A 198 15.97 8.30 19.73
CA PRO A 198 16.21 6.97 20.29
C PRO A 198 16.83 7.05 21.69
N ALA A 199 16.19 6.39 22.67
CA ALA A 199 16.78 6.22 23.98
C ALA A 199 17.95 5.22 23.96
N LYS A 200 17.80 4.14 23.17
CA LYS A 200 18.81 3.09 22.99
C LYS A 200 18.60 2.40 21.66
N LYS A 201 19.67 2.25 20.87
CA LYS A 201 19.60 1.45 19.63
C LYS A 201 19.47 -0.05 19.95
N GLN A 202 18.63 -0.74 19.18
CA GLN A 202 18.35 -2.17 19.26
C GLN A 202 18.84 -2.84 17.97
N PRO A 203 20.02 -3.49 18.00
CA PRO A 203 20.69 -3.98 16.78
C PRO A 203 19.99 -5.18 16.12
N ASP A 204 19.07 -5.81 16.81
CA ASP A 204 18.29 -6.95 16.35
C ASP A 204 16.88 -6.56 15.85
N LEU A 205 16.50 -5.28 15.99
CA LEU A 205 15.16 -4.78 15.66
C LEU A 205 15.12 -4.19 14.26
N VAL A 206 14.17 -4.64 13.44
CA VAL A 206 13.95 -4.15 12.06
C VAL A 206 12.55 -3.58 11.95
N ASN A 207 12.42 -2.31 11.59
CA ASN A 207 11.14 -1.70 11.33
C ASN A 207 10.52 -2.27 10.05
N ILE A 208 9.29 -2.77 10.16
CA ILE A 208 8.50 -3.27 9.04
C ILE A 208 7.27 -2.39 8.89
N PHE A 209 7.23 -1.61 7.83
CA PHE A 209 6.03 -0.89 7.43
C PHE A 209 5.15 -1.82 6.61
N ASN A 210 4.36 -2.61 7.32
CA ASN A 210 3.50 -3.65 6.77
C ASN A 210 2.04 -3.25 6.91
N PHE A 211 1.46 -2.81 5.82
CA PHE A 211 0.06 -2.40 5.73
C PHE A 211 -0.87 -3.60 5.94
N LEU A 212 -1.65 -3.62 7.01
CA LEU A 212 -2.62 -4.65 7.40
C LEU A 212 -2.10 -6.10 7.43
N GLY A 213 -0.77 -6.28 7.47
CA GLY A 213 -0.17 -7.59 7.30
C GLY A 213 -0.30 -8.53 8.50
N THR A 214 -0.39 -9.81 8.19
CA THR A 214 -0.20 -10.91 9.14
C THR A 214 1.26 -11.01 9.58
N ASP A 215 1.57 -11.92 10.50
CA ASP A 215 2.95 -12.17 10.95
C ASP A 215 3.78 -12.89 9.88
N THR A 216 4.19 -12.15 8.87
CA THR A 216 4.98 -12.67 7.75
C THR A 216 6.48 -12.56 8.01
N PHE A 217 6.92 -11.50 8.71
CA PHE A 217 8.35 -11.19 8.82
C PHE A 217 9.05 -11.83 10.02
N THR A 218 8.34 -12.26 11.05
CA THR A 218 8.97 -12.99 12.17
C THR A 218 9.74 -14.24 11.69
N PRO A 219 9.16 -15.15 10.88
CA PRO A 219 9.91 -16.29 10.37
C PRO A 219 11.02 -15.92 9.38
N ILE A 220 10.85 -14.84 8.59
CA ILE A 220 11.85 -14.36 7.63
C ILE A 220 13.08 -13.82 8.38
N LEU A 221 12.87 -12.85 9.27
CA LEU A 221 13.94 -12.21 10.02
C LEU A 221 14.58 -13.14 11.06
N GLY A 222 13.80 -14.05 11.64
CA GLY A 222 14.29 -15.03 12.62
C GLY A 222 15.44 -15.89 12.12
N LYS A 223 15.56 -16.13 10.81
CA LYS A 223 16.68 -16.86 10.19
C LYS A 223 18.02 -16.13 10.32
N LEU A 224 17.98 -14.80 10.46
CA LEU A 224 19.15 -13.97 10.75
C LEU A 224 19.31 -13.64 12.25
N GLY A 225 18.44 -14.20 13.11
CA GLY A 225 18.39 -13.85 14.53
C GLY A 225 17.87 -12.42 14.79
N LEU A 226 17.08 -11.90 13.87
CA LEU A 226 16.45 -10.57 13.94
C LEU A 226 14.97 -10.71 14.27
N ARG A 227 14.36 -9.60 14.71
CA ARG A 227 12.92 -9.52 15.01
C ARG A 227 12.27 -8.33 14.35
N PRO A 228 11.02 -8.46 13.85
CA PRO A 228 10.29 -7.35 13.26
C PRO A 228 9.76 -6.40 14.33
N ASN A 229 9.77 -5.11 14.02
CA ASN A 229 8.97 -4.09 14.66
C ASN A 229 7.85 -3.69 13.70
N TYR A 230 6.69 -4.32 13.84
CA TYR A 230 5.54 -4.02 12.99
C TYR A 230 4.91 -2.69 13.43
N LEU A 231 4.98 -1.67 12.60
CA LEU A 231 4.55 -0.33 12.97
C LEU A 231 3.12 0.01 12.56
N VAL A 232 2.61 -0.59 11.51
CA VAL A 232 1.21 -0.50 11.07
C VAL A 232 0.83 -1.81 10.38
N PRO A 233 -0.25 -2.46 10.75
CA PRO A 233 -1.20 -2.21 11.84
C PRO A 233 -0.76 -2.82 13.18
N LEU A 234 -1.54 -2.57 14.22
CA LEU A 234 -1.50 -3.16 15.55
C LEU A 234 -0.43 -2.61 16.50
N ALA A 235 0.48 -1.78 16.04
CA ALA A 235 1.38 -1.06 16.92
C ALA A 235 0.59 -0.11 17.82
N ASP A 236 1.04 0.06 19.05
CA ASP A 236 0.58 1.11 19.96
C ASP A 236 1.45 2.37 19.81
N VAL A 237 0.98 3.46 20.41
CA VAL A 237 1.65 4.77 20.36
C VAL A 237 3.07 4.68 20.93
N ASP A 238 3.28 3.92 22.00
CA ASP A 238 4.62 3.75 22.59
C ASP A 238 5.58 3.04 21.62
N THR A 239 5.17 1.95 21.01
CA THR A 239 5.95 1.24 19.98
C THR A 239 6.29 2.16 18.81
N ILE A 240 5.30 2.90 18.29
CA ILE A 240 5.50 3.87 17.21
C ILE A 240 6.48 4.96 17.63
N SER A 241 6.37 5.49 18.84
CA SER A 241 7.25 6.56 19.34
C SER A 241 8.73 6.17 19.37
N ARG A 242 9.03 4.88 19.48
CA ARG A 242 10.37 4.31 19.57
C ARG A 242 10.90 3.68 18.28
N MET A 243 10.26 3.92 17.15
CA MET A 243 10.72 3.37 15.85
C MET A 243 12.14 3.79 15.48
N THR A 244 12.64 4.87 16.05
CA THR A 244 14.01 5.37 15.87
C THR A 244 15.08 4.48 16.53
N GLU A 245 14.69 3.55 17.40
CA GLU A 245 15.60 2.62 18.07
C GLU A 245 16.04 1.46 17.17
N ALA A 246 15.35 1.19 16.08
CA ALA A 246 15.63 0.06 15.20
C ALA A 246 16.98 0.18 14.48
N ALA A 247 17.54 -0.99 14.11
CA ALA A 247 18.79 -1.09 13.36
C ALA A 247 18.62 -0.61 11.90
N CYS A 248 17.49 -0.93 11.29
CA CYS A 248 17.13 -0.46 9.95
C CYS A 248 15.62 -0.49 9.75
N SER A 249 15.17 0.09 8.62
CA SER A 249 13.76 0.15 8.23
C SER A 249 13.56 -0.43 6.84
N THR A 250 12.48 -1.19 6.66
CA THR A 250 12.04 -1.69 5.35
C THR A 250 10.52 -1.57 5.21
N HIS A 251 10.02 -1.71 4.01
CA HIS A 251 8.60 -1.70 3.68
C HIS A 251 8.26 -2.83 2.71
N ILE A 252 6.98 -3.11 2.55
CA ILE A 252 6.49 -4.14 1.63
C ILE A 252 6.01 -3.56 0.29
N CYS A 253 5.97 -2.26 0.18
CA CYS A 253 5.48 -1.55 -0.99
C CYS A 253 6.03 -0.11 -0.99
N GLU A 254 6.64 0.31 -2.09
CA GLU A 254 7.20 1.65 -2.26
C GLU A 254 6.13 2.73 -2.05
N THR A 255 4.92 2.51 -2.57
CA THR A 255 3.81 3.43 -2.42
C THR A 255 3.45 3.70 -0.95
N LEU A 256 3.58 2.69 -0.09
CA LEU A 256 3.18 2.75 1.31
C LEU A 256 4.29 3.22 2.25
N GLY A 257 5.54 2.91 1.95
CA GLY A 257 6.62 3.00 2.94
C GLY A 257 7.77 3.94 2.60
N THR A 258 7.93 4.38 1.36
CA THR A 258 9.11 5.18 0.97
C THR A 258 9.22 6.46 1.78
N TYR A 259 8.13 7.21 1.97
CA TYR A 259 8.18 8.47 2.69
C TYR A 259 8.68 8.31 4.13
N ILE A 260 8.09 7.38 4.88
CA ILE A 260 8.46 7.18 6.30
C ILE A 260 9.89 6.68 6.45
N THR A 261 10.32 5.74 5.58
CA THR A 261 11.68 5.20 5.66
C THR A 261 12.74 6.23 5.24
N ASP A 262 12.46 7.09 4.25
CA ASP A 262 13.35 8.18 3.84
C ASP A 262 13.55 9.20 4.97
N VAL A 263 12.48 9.58 5.67
CA VAL A 263 12.58 10.52 6.79
C VAL A 263 13.32 9.89 7.97
N LEU A 264 13.06 8.62 8.29
CA LEU A 264 13.78 7.92 9.35
C LEU A 264 15.29 7.83 9.06
N GLU A 265 15.67 7.60 7.81
CA GLU A 265 17.08 7.58 7.42
C GLU A 265 17.73 8.97 7.53
N LYS A 266 17.10 9.98 6.93
CA LYS A 266 17.68 11.33 6.84
C LYS A 266 17.70 12.07 8.17
N GLU A 267 16.60 11.99 8.94
CA GLU A 267 16.41 12.82 10.13
C GLU A 267 16.78 12.10 11.43
N TYR A 268 16.67 10.76 11.46
CA TYR A 268 16.89 9.98 12.68
C TYR A 268 18.04 8.97 12.57
N GLY A 269 18.69 8.87 11.41
CA GLY A 269 19.81 7.96 11.20
C GLY A 269 19.44 6.47 11.37
N VAL A 270 18.20 6.10 11.00
CA VAL A 270 17.78 4.70 10.90
C VAL A 270 17.90 4.27 9.44
N PRO A 271 18.91 3.49 9.07
CA PRO A 271 19.17 3.15 7.68
C PRO A 271 17.94 2.51 7.01
N LYS A 272 17.70 2.87 5.76
CA LYS A 272 16.68 2.26 4.91
C LYS A 272 17.26 1.06 4.16
N VAL A 273 16.49 0.00 4.00
CA VAL A 273 16.77 -1.08 3.05
C VAL A 273 16.38 -0.58 1.65
N HIS A 274 17.37 -0.44 0.75
CA HIS A 274 17.17 0.06 -0.61
C HIS A 274 16.83 -1.06 -1.60
N ALA A 275 17.17 -2.32 -1.28
CA ALA A 275 16.76 -3.45 -2.10
C ALA A 275 15.22 -3.50 -2.20
N PRO A 276 14.67 -3.99 -3.34
CA PRO A 276 13.24 -4.19 -3.49
C PRO A 276 12.65 -5.01 -2.34
N ALA A 277 11.38 -4.81 -2.04
CA ALA A 277 10.69 -5.63 -1.06
C ALA A 277 10.79 -7.13 -1.43
N PRO A 278 10.83 -8.06 -0.44
CA PRO A 278 11.21 -9.46 -0.67
C PRO A 278 10.09 -10.26 -1.36
N TYR A 279 9.89 -10.02 -2.65
CA TYR A 279 8.95 -10.75 -3.51
C TYR A 279 9.69 -11.42 -4.66
N GLY A 280 9.54 -12.73 -4.77
CA GLY A 280 10.34 -13.53 -5.71
C GLY A 280 11.74 -13.86 -5.17
N ILE A 281 12.45 -14.76 -5.85
CA ILE A 281 13.75 -15.29 -5.39
C ILE A 281 14.80 -14.17 -5.39
N ALA A 282 15.04 -13.56 -6.55
CA ALA A 282 16.12 -12.59 -6.72
C ALA A 282 15.97 -11.37 -5.78
N TRP A 283 14.75 -10.87 -5.60
CA TRP A 283 14.49 -9.73 -4.72
C TRP A 283 14.58 -10.12 -3.24
N THR A 284 14.16 -11.33 -2.88
CA THR A 284 14.32 -11.84 -1.53
C THR A 284 15.80 -12.01 -1.17
N ASP A 285 16.62 -12.53 -2.10
CA ASP A 285 18.07 -12.64 -1.92
C ASP A 285 18.73 -11.28 -1.69
N ALA A 286 18.41 -10.29 -2.56
CA ALA A 286 18.93 -8.93 -2.46
C ALA A 286 18.53 -8.27 -1.13
N TRP A 287 17.27 -8.42 -0.75
CA TRP A 287 16.74 -7.91 0.52
C TRP A 287 17.43 -8.54 1.72
N TYR A 288 17.64 -9.86 1.74
CA TYR A 288 18.37 -10.54 2.82
C TYR A 288 19.79 -10.05 2.95
N ARG A 289 20.52 -9.90 1.83
CA ARG A 289 21.90 -9.41 1.84
C ARG A 289 22.00 -8.01 2.42
N GLU A 290 21.08 -7.13 2.05
CA GLU A 290 21.11 -5.76 2.53
C GLU A 290 20.69 -5.65 3.99
N VAL A 291 19.65 -6.33 4.42
CA VAL A 291 19.27 -6.40 5.83
C VAL A 291 20.42 -6.95 6.67
N ALA A 292 21.08 -8.02 6.22
CA ALA A 292 22.22 -8.60 6.90
C ALA A 292 23.41 -7.62 7.00
N ARG A 293 23.69 -6.89 5.94
CA ARG A 293 24.73 -5.84 5.92
C ARG A 293 24.44 -4.75 6.95
N LEU A 294 23.21 -4.26 7.00
CA LEU A 294 22.78 -3.18 7.90
C LEU A 294 22.72 -3.62 9.37
N THR A 295 22.56 -4.91 9.63
CA THR A 295 22.43 -5.47 10.99
C THR A 295 23.65 -6.27 11.43
N GLY A 296 24.74 -6.28 10.64
CA GLY A 296 25.99 -6.99 10.96
C GLY A 296 25.85 -8.53 10.92
N LYS A 297 25.03 -9.06 10.01
CA LYS A 297 24.77 -10.50 9.80
C LYS A 297 25.30 -11.03 8.47
N SER A 298 26.23 -10.32 7.83
CA SER A 298 26.77 -10.68 6.51
C SER A 298 27.52 -12.01 6.49
N ASP A 299 27.98 -12.48 7.64
CA ASP A 299 28.70 -13.75 7.82
C ASP A 299 27.83 -14.99 7.66
N ILE A 300 26.51 -14.88 7.90
CA ILE A 300 25.58 -16.01 7.87
C ILE A 300 24.59 -15.95 6.70
N VAL A 301 24.45 -14.82 6.03
CA VAL A 301 23.35 -14.58 5.09
C VAL A 301 23.38 -15.50 3.88
N GLU A 302 24.57 -15.79 3.33
CA GLU A 302 24.67 -16.65 2.13
C GLU A 302 24.28 -18.11 2.45
N ASP A 303 24.61 -18.61 3.65
CA ASP A 303 24.19 -19.93 4.10
C ASP A 303 22.67 -19.99 4.28
N VAL A 304 22.06 -18.94 4.83
CA VAL A 304 20.60 -18.82 4.94
C VAL A 304 19.95 -18.84 3.57
N ILE A 305 20.43 -18.04 2.62
CA ILE A 305 19.91 -17.99 1.24
C ILE A 305 20.02 -19.38 0.57
N ALA A 306 21.21 -19.99 0.63
CA ALA A 306 21.43 -21.30 0.03
C ALA A 306 20.50 -22.38 0.60
N SER A 307 20.34 -22.40 1.93
CA SER A 307 19.44 -23.34 2.62
C SER A 307 17.98 -23.15 2.19
N GLU A 308 17.54 -21.90 2.05
CA GLU A 308 16.17 -21.58 1.63
C GLU A 308 15.92 -21.98 0.16
N HIS A 309 16.86 -21.73 -0.73
CA HIS A 309 16.78 -22.17 -2.12
C HIS A 309 16.64 -23.69 -2.21
N GLU A 310 17.43 -24.45 -1.43
CA GLU A 310 17.32 -25.91 -1.39
C GLU A 310 15.98 -26.37 -0.84
N ARG A 311 15.49 -25.70 0.20
CA ARG A 311 14.22 -26.03 0.85
C ARG A 311 13.03 -25.87 -0.08
N ILE A 312 12.97 -24.75 -0.85
CA ILE A 312 11.81 -24.45 -1.72
C ILE A 312 11.86 -25.15 -3.08
N ARG A 313 13.04 -25.54 -3.55
CA ARG A 313 13.28 -26.06 -4.90
C ARG A 313 12.34 -27.21 -5.31
N PRO A 314 12.15 -28.29 -4.50
CA PRO A 314 11.32 -29.41 -4.92
C PRO A 314 9.87 -29.00 -5.23
N GLU A 315 9.29 -28.19 -4.37
CA GLU A 315 7.90 -27.75 -4.55
C GLU A 315 7.77 -26.69 -5.65
N LEU A 316 8.74 -25.78 -5.76
CA LEU A 316 8.75 -24.78 -6.81
C LEU A 316 8.80 -25.43 -8.20
N GLU A 317 9.65 -26.42 -8.40
CA GLU A 317 9.74 -27.12 -9.68
C GLU A 317 8.44 -27.92 -10.00
N GLU A 318 7.78 -28.46 -9.00
CA GLU A 318 6.49 -29.10 -9.20
C GLU A 318 5.39 -28.08 -9.56
N LEU A 319 5.37 -26.94 -8.89
CA LEU A 319 4.44 -25.84 -9.20
C LEU A 319 4.66 -25.30 -10.62
N LYS A 320 5.90 -25.10 -11.05
CA LYS A 320 6.23 -24.69 -12.42
C LYS A 320 5.67 -25.66 -13.48
N LYS A 321 5.78 -26.96 -13.24
CA LYS A 321 5.22 -27.98 -14.15
C LYS A 321 3.70 -27.87 -14.23
N GLN A 322 3.03 -27.73 -13.08
CA GLN A 322 1.57 -27.67 -13.01
C GLN A 322 0.99 -26.35 -13.54
N LEU A 323 1.74 -25.27 -13.43
CA LEU A 323 1.35 -23.94 -13.88
C LEU A 323 1.77 -23.62 -15.33
N LYS A 324 2.44 -24.56 -16.00
CA LYS A 324 2.89 -24.37 -17.39
C LYS A 324 1.73 -24.00 -18.31
N GLY A 325 1.85 -22.85 -18.98
CA GLY A 325 0.84 -22.35 -19.91
C GLY A 325 -0.28 -21.53 -19.27
N VAL A 326 -0.31 -21.43 -17.95
CA VAL A 326 -1.25 -20.53 -17.25
C VAL A 326 -0.89 -19.08 -17.57
N ARG A 327 -1.90 -18.28 -17.91
CA ARG A 327 -1.80 -16.87 -18.25
C ARG A 327 -2.38 -16.02 -17.11
N VAL A 328 -1.57 -15.14 -16.54
CA VAL A 328 -1.95 -14.33 -15.40
C VAL A 328 -2.00 -12.87 -15.80
N TYR A 329 -3.04 -12.16 -15.36
CA TYR A 329 -3.14 -10.70 -15.46
C TYR A 329 -3.00 -10.09 -14.06
N ILE A 330 -2.20 -9.03 -13.92
CA ILE A 330 -1.96 -8.34 -12.64
C ILE A 330 -2.67 -7.00 -12.65
N TYR A 331 -3.45 -6.70 -11.60
CA TYR A 331 -4.12 -5.43 -11.41
C TYR A 331 -3.90 -4.93 -9.97
N ALA A 332 -3.01 -3.95 -9.81
CA ALA A 332 -2.62 -3.49 -8.48
C ALA A 332 -2.14 -2.02 -8.48
N GLY A 333 -1.76 -1.51 -7.32
CA GLY A 333 -0.95 -0.29 -7.21
C GLY A 333 0.44 -0.52 -7.83
N ASP A 334 1.15 0.58 -8.07
CA ASP A 334 2.41 0.63 -8.81
C ASP A 334 3.41 -0.47 -8.43
N SER A 335 4.29 -0.23 -7.47
CA SER A 335 5.34 -1.19 -7.08
C SER A 335 4.79 -2.55 -6.64
N TYR A 336 3.54 -2.60 -6.14
CA TYR A 336 2.94 -3.88 -5.77
C TYR A 336 2.67 -4.78 -6.99
N ALA A 337 2.31 -4.19 -8.14
CA ALA A 337 2.20 -4.93 -9.38
C ALA A 337 3.56 -5.46 -9.86
N HIS A 338 4.62 -4.68 -9.68
CA HIS A 338 5.99 -5.10 -9.97
C HIS A 338 6.42 -6.26 -9.08
N ASN A 339 6.09 -6.22 -7.79
CA ASN A 339 6.32 -7.31 -6.83
C ASN A 339 5.67 -8.62 -7.30
N MET A 340 4.42 -8.54 -7.77
CA MET A 340 3.73 -9.72 -8.29
C MET A 340 4.36 -10.21 -9.60
N GLY A 341 4.83 -9.32 -10.46
CA GLY A 341 5.58 -9.67 -11.68
C GLY A 341 6.82 -10.51 -11.38
N SER A 342 7.58 -10.16 -10.34
CA SER A 342 8.74 -10.94 -9.89
C SER A 342 8.36 -12.37 -9.48
N ILE A 343 7.29 -12.54 -8.68
CA ILE A 343 6.81 -13.88 -8.30
C ILE A 343 6.35 -14.69 -9.52
N MET A 344 5.66 -14.06 -10.47
CA MET A 344 5.18 -14.73 -11.67
C MET A 344 6.33 -15.26 -12.52
N ALA A 345 7.42 -14.52 -12.60
CA ALA A 345 8.65 -14.96 -13.28
C ALA A 345 9.19 -16.25 -12.64
N ASP A 346 9.29 -16.30 -11.31
CA ASP A 346 9.77 -17.48 -10.59
C ASP A 346 8.85 -18.71 -10.76
N LEU A 347 7.55 -18.50 -10.85
CA LEU A 347 6.57 -19.56 -11.08
C LEU A 347 6.51 -20.02 -12.54
N GLY A 348 7.16 -19.33 -13.46
CA GLY A 348 7.17 -19.66 -14.90
C GLY A 348 5.81 -19.55 -15.57
N VAL A 349 4.90 -18.73 -15.04
CA VAL A 349 3.60 -18.44 -15.67
C VAL A 349 3.74 -17.30 -16.69
N THR A 350 2.85 -17.25 -17.67
CA THR A 350 2.85 -16.16 -18.65
C THR A 350 2.14 -14.94 -18.08
N ILE A 351 2.81 -13.80 -17.99
CA ILE A 351 2.17 -12.53 -17.66
C ILE A 351 1.45 -12.03 -18.91
N ALA A 352 0.13 -12.16 -18.93
CA ALA A 352 -0.73 -11.71 -20.03
C ALA A 352 -0.82 -10.18 -20.14
N GLY A 353 -0.64 -9.51 -19.04
CA GLY A 353 -0.57 -8.05 -18.95
C GLY A 353 -0.59 -7.57 -17.51
N ILE A 354 -0.28 -6.29 -17.34
CA ILE A 354 -0.29 -5.60 -16.05
C ILE A 354 -1.07 -4.29 -16.19
N THR A 355 -1.94 -4.01 -15.23
CA THR A 355 -2.50 -2.66 -15.03
C THR A 355 -2.09 -2.14 -13.67
N THR A 356 -1.44 -0.99 -13.65
CA THR A 356 -1.21 -0.22 -12.42
C THR A 356 -2.21 0.93 -12.32
N LEU A 357 -2.59 1.31 -11.09
CA LEU A 357 -3.54 2.40 -10.86
C LEU A 357 -2.91 3.78 -11.02
N HIS A 358 -1.62 3.86 -10.90
CA HIS A 358 -0.75 5.02 -11.09
C HIS A 358 0.67 4.52 -11.32
N HIS A 359 1.53 5.37 -11.83
CA HIS A 359 2.96 5.12 -11.92
C HIS A 359 3.70 6.29 -11.27
N ASP A 360 4.45 6.03 -10.22
CA ASP A 360 5.10 7.07 -9.43
C ASP A 360 6.48 7.41 -10.02
N MET A 361 6.56 8.51 -10.74
CA MET A 361 7.80 8.97 -11.36
C MET A 361 8.94 9.21 -10.35
N ARG A 362 8.63 9.38 -9.08
CA ARG A 362 9.64 9.51 -8.03
C ARG A 362 10.47 8.24 -7.87
N THR A 363 9.83 7.07 -8.00
CA THR A 363 10.50 5.78 -7.82
C THR A 363 11.16 5.27 -9.10
N ASP A 364 10.70 5.73 -10.26
CA ASP A 364 11.14 5.20 -11.56
C ASP A 364 11.76 6.24 -12.51
N GLY A 365 11.62 7.54 -12.22
CA GLY A 365 12.02 8.61 -13.13
C GLY A 365 13.38 9.23 -12.87
N GLU A 366 13.72 9.45 -11.62
CA GLU A 366 14.91 10.22 -11.22
C GLU A 366 16.09 9.34 -10.81
N ASP A 367 15.82 8.11 -10.33
CA ASP A 367 16.84 7.16 -9.91
C ASP A 367 16.53 5.77 -10.47
N ALA A 368 17.03 5.53 -11.67
CA ALA A 368 16.79 4.29 -12.40
C ALA A 368 17.45 3.05 -11.78
N GLU A 369 18.45 3.23 -10.91
CA GLU A 369 19.14 2.13 -10.24
C GLU A 369 18.26 1.44 -9.20
N HIS A 370 17.23 2.14 -8.71
CA HIS A 370 16.30 1.65 -7.69
C HIS A 370 14.85 1.53 -8.20
N SER A 371 14.65 1.54 -9.51
CA SER A 371 13.32 1.41 -10.12
C SER A 371 12.80 -0.01 -10.00
N THR A 372 11.69 -0.20 -9.26
CA THR A 372 11.03 -1.51 -9.16
C THR A 372 10.46 -1.99 -10.50
N LEU A 373 10.10 -1.06 -11.41
CA LEU A 373 9.71 -1.38 -12.78
C LEU A 373 10.88 -1.99 -13.56
N GLN A 374 12.08 -1.38 -13.48
CA GLN A 374 13.27 -1.93 -14.12
C GLN A 374 13.65 -3.29 -13.54
N GLU A 375 13.61 -3.42 -12.22
CA GLU A 375 13.90 -4.68 -11.54
C GLU A 375 12.92 -5.79 -11.96
N MET A 376 11.65 -5.46 -12.14
CA MET A 376 10.66 -6.41 -12.66
C MET A 376 10.99 -6.81 -14.12
N ILE A 377 11.32 -5.84 -14.97
CA ILE A 377 11.70 -6.13 -16.37
C ILE A 377 12.94 -7.03 -16.41
N ASN A 378 13.91 -6.82 -15.52
CA ASN A 378 15.12 -7.64 -15.45
C ASN A 378 14.83 -9.11 -15.14
N VAL A 379 13.84 -9.41 -14.32
CA VAL A 379 13.50 -10.80 -13.91
C VAL A 379 12.38 -11.42 -14.72
N ALA A 380 11.38 -10.65 -15.14
CA ALA A 380 10.19 -11.13 -15.87
C ALA A 380 10.28 -10.94 -17.39
N GLY A 381 11.25 -10.17 -17.89
CA GLY A 381 11.28 -9.69 -19.26
C GLY A 381 10.34 -8.50 -19.48
N ASP A 382 10.38 -7.95 -20.70
CA ASP A 382 9.49 -6.85 -21.07
C ASP A 382 8.03 -7.32 -21.18
N ILE A 383 7.12 -6.58 -20.59
CA ILE A 383 5.68 -6.91 -20.59
C ILE A 383 5.03 -6.14 -21.75
N GLU A 384 4.54 -6.86 -22.74
CA GLU A 384 3.95 -6.31 -23.97
C GLU A 384 2.68 -5.47 -23.71
N THR A 385 1.84 -5.88 -22.74
CA THR A 385 0.62 -5.18 -22.36
C THR A 385 0.76 -4.60 -20.96
N PHE A 386 1.29 -3.40 -20.87
CA PHE A 386 1.41 -2.67 -19.61
C PHE A 386 0.56 -1.40 -19.68
N THR A 387 -0.38 -1.23 -18.76
CA THR A 387 -1.23 -0.06 -18.72
C THR A 387 -1.16 0.62 -17.36
N VAL A 388 -1.10 1.93 -17.37
CA VAL A 388 -1.40 2.76 -16.21
C VAL A 388 -2.81 3.28 -16.42
N CYS A 389 -3.77 2.77 -15.67
CA CYS A 389 -5.17 3.06 -15.91
C CYS A 389 -5.87 3.42 -14.61
N ASN A 390 -6.26 4.68 -14.52
CA ASN A 390 -7.08 5.20 -13.45
C ASN A 390 -8.40 5.77 -14.02
N LYS A 391 -8.83 5.23 -15.16
CA LYS A 391 -9.96 5.74 -15.93
C LYS A 391 -11.22 4.89 -15.76
N GLN A 392 -11.96 4.71 -16.81
CA GLN A 392 -13.26 4.03 -16.81
C GLN A 392 -13.14 2.50 -16.71
N PRO A 393 -13.99 1.81 -15.96
CA PRO A 393 -13.96 0.36 -15.83
C PRO A 393 -14.05 -0.40 -17.15
N TYR A 394 -14.72 0.15 -18.19
CA TYR A 394 -14.85 -0.50 -19.47
C TYR A 394 -13.51 -0.68 -20.22
N GLU A 395 -12.54 0.24 -20.01
CA GLU A 395 -11.21 0.13 -20.60
C GLU A 395 -10.51 -1.13 -20.09
N ILE A 396 -10.62 -1.39 -18.80
CA ILE A 396 -10.09 -2.60 -18.17
C ILE A 396 -10.79 -3.85 -18.69
N ILE A 397 -12.13 -3.79 -18.87
CA ILE A 397 -12.90 -4.89 -19.45
C ILE A 397 -12.37 -5.25 -20.84
N LYS A 398 -12.07 -4.26 -21.67
CA LYS A 398 -11.55 -4.51 -23.00
C LYS A 398 -10.16 -5.12 -22.96
N VAL A 399 -9.22 -4.54 -22.20
CA VAL A 399 -7.87 -5.10 -22.07
C VAL A 399 -7.90 -6.55 -21.57
N LEU A 400 -8.78 -6.87 -20.62
CA LEU A 400 -8.95 -8.23 -20.14
C LEU A 400 -9.53 -9.18 -21.18
N LYS A 401 -10.44 -8.69 -22.06
CA LYS A 401 -10.96 -9.50 -23.19
C LYS A 401 -9.89 -9.74 -24.24
N ASP A 402 -9.06 -8.74 -24.54
CA ASP A 402 -8.01 -8.82 -25.54
C ASP A 402 -6.85 -9.73 -25.09
N THR A 403 -6.51 -9.68 -23.80
CA THR A 403 -5.43 -10.50 -23.23
C THR A 403 -5.84 -11.90 -22.84
N ASP A 404 -7.13 -12.16 -22.65
CA ASP A 404 -7.74 -13.47 -22.27
C ASP A 404 -6.93 -14.23 -21.19
N PRO A 405 -6.79 -13.71 -19.98
CA PRO A 405 -6.05 -14.40 -18.93
C PRO A 405 -6.84 -15.56 -18.32
N ASP A 406 -6.13 -16.54 -17.77
CA ASP A 406 -6.72 -17.63 -16.99
C ASP A 406 -7.03 -17.23 -15.56
N VAL A 407 -6.22 -16.32 -14.99
CA VAL A 407 -6.34 -15.85 -13.62
C VAL A 407 -5.99 -14.35 -13.55
N ILE A 408 -6.72 -13.60 -12.73
CA ILE A 408 -6.37 -12.24 -12.37
C ILE A 408 -5.86 -12.19 -10.93
N ILE A 409 -4.71 -11.56 -10.72
CA ILE A 409 -4.20 -11.20 -9.39
C ILE A 409 -4.53 -9.72 -9.17
N ALA A 410 -5.42 -9.44 -8.23
CA ALA A 410 -5.90 -8.09 -7.95
C ALA A 410 -5.55 -7.67 -6.53
N ARG A 411 -5.17 -6.41 -6.36
CA ARG A 411 -5.00 -5.77 -5.05
C ARG A 411 -6.31 -5.18 -4.52
N HIS A 412 -7.23 -4.82 -5.40
CA HIS A 412 -8.48 -4.14 -5.05
C HIS A 412 -9.70 -5.04 -5.33
N MET A 413 -10.63 -5.06 -4.37
CA MET A 413 -11.80 -5.93 -4.37
C MET A 413 -12.74 -5.71 -5.57
N ASN A 414 -12.91 -4.46 -6.00
CA ASN A 414 -13.73 -4.13 -7.18
C ASN A 414 -13.30 -4.90 -8.43
N MET A 415 -11.99 -5.15 -8.58
CA MET A 415 -11.46 -5.90 -9.70
C MET A 415 -11.83 -7.38 -9.64
N THR A 416 -11.88 -7.98 -8.45
CA THR A 416 -12.31 -9.39 -8.32
C THR A 416 -13.77 -9.57 -8.68
N ILE A 417 -14.62 -8.59 -8.37
CA ILE A 417 -16.03 -8.56 -8.78
C ILE A 417 -16.15 -8.47 -10.31
N LEU A 418 -15.39 -7.57 -10.92
CA LEU A 418 -15.38 -7.39 -12.37
C LEU A 418 -14.88 -8.65 -13.08
N ALA A 419 -13.80 -9.26 -12.59
CA ALA A 419 -13.27 -10.52 -13.08
C ALA A 419 -14.32 -11.65 -13.05
N GLY A 420 -15.03 -11.78 -11.93
CA GLY A 420 -16.12 -12.76 -11.80
C GLY A 420 -17.23 -12.57 -12.84
N LYS A 421 -17.61 -11.32 -13.13
CA LYS A 421 -18.57 -10.99 -14.19
C LYS A 421 -18.05 -11.36 -15.59
N LEU A 422 -16.75 -11.30 -15.81
CA LEU A 422 -16.12 -11.73 -17.06
C LEU A 422 -15.91 -13.25 -17.14
N GLY A 423 -16.18 -13.97 -16.06
CA GLY A 423 -15.93 -15.41 -15.96
C GLY A 423 -14.47 -15.76 -15.75
N ILE A 424 -13.66 -14.82 -15.28
CA ILE A 424 -12.22 -14.99 -15.05
C ILE A 424 -11.98 -15.22 -13.55
N PRO A 425 -11.33 -16.34 -13.17
CA PRO A 425 -10.89 -16.55 -11.79
C PRO A 425 -9.99 -15.43 -11.30
N SER A 426 -10.16 -15.01 -10.04
CA SER A 426 -9.34 -13.94 -9.48
C SER A 426 -8.91 -14.20 -8.05
N LEU A 427 -7.74 -13.73 -7.71
CA LEU A 427 -7.17 -13.71 -6.36
C LEU A 427 -7.09 -12.28 -5.86
N LEU A 428 -7.59 -12.04 -4.66
CA LEU A 428 -7.29 -10.81 -3.94
C LEU A 428 -5.99 -11.02 -3.17
N GLU A 429 -4.97 -10.23 -3.49
CA GLU A 429 -3.65 -10.28 -2.90
C GLU A 429 -3.35 -9.00 -2.11
N GLY A 430 -2.57 -9.14 -1.05
CA GLY A 430 -2.24 -8.05 -0.13
C GLY A 430 -3.13 -8.05 1.11
N GLU A 431 -3.03 -7.03 1.95
CA GLU A 431 -3.72 -6.89 3.22
C GLU A 431 -3.59 -8.12 4.16
N ILE A 432 -4.36 -9.18 3.92
CA ILE A 432 -4.36 -10.40 4.72
C ILE A 432 -3.37 -11.44 4.16
N ASN A 433 -3.20 -11.46 2.85
CA ASN A 433 -2.40 -12.47 2.14
C ASN A 433 -1.19 -11.79 1.48
N ILE A 434 -0.12 -11.59 2.24
CA ILE A 434 1.13 -11.04 1.71
C ILE A 434 2.04 -12.19 1.33
N SER A 435 2.36 -12.28 0.03
CA SER A 435 3.22 -13.34 -0.53
C SER A 435 4.70 -12.92 -0.53
N ALA A 436 5.23 -12.50 0.64
CA ALA A 436 6.62 -12.10 0.80
C ALA A 436 7.54 -13.28 1.17
N GLY A 437 8.81 -13.16 0.83
CA GLY A 437 9.83 -14.16 1.05
C GLY A 437 9.69 -15.40 0.16
N TYR A 438 10.53 -16.37 0.37
CA TYR A 438 10.53 -17.62 -0.42
C TYR A 438 9.23 -18.41 -0.28
N ASP A 439 8.66 -18.48 0.91
CA ASP A 439 7.37 -19.16 1.13
C ASP A 439 6.22 -18.45 0.40
N GLY A 440 6.33 -17.13 0.23
CA GLY A 440 5.36 -16.33 -0.53
C GLY A 440 5.20 -16.82 -1.96
N ILE A 441 6.28 -17.25 -2.61
CA ILE A 441 6.27 -17.79 -3.98
C ILE A 441 5.45 -19.08 -4.03
N LEU A 442 5.70 -19.98 -3.09
CA LEU A 442 5.01 -21.28 -3.01
C LEU A 442 3.52 -21.08 -2.69
N ILE A 443 3.21 -20.20 -1.75
CA ILE A 443 1.82 -19.85 -1.38
C ILE A 443 1.07 -19.30 -2.60
N MET A 444 1.68 -18.36 -3.33
CA MET A 444 1.08 -17.78 -4.53
C MET A 444 0.87 -18.84 -5.61
N GLY A 445 1.85 -19.69 -5.86
CA GLY A 445 1.74 -20.79 -6.83
C GLY A 445 0.59 -21.74 -6.52
N ARG A 446 0.45 -22.18 -5.27
CA ARG A 446 -0.68 -23.02 -4.82
C ARG A 446 -2.03 -22.33 -4.99
N ARG A 447 -2.10 -21.03 -4.69
CA ARG A 447 -3.34 -20.23 -4.82
C ARG A 447 -3.75 -20.09 -6.28
N ILE A 448 -2.81 -19.77 -7.18
CA ILE A 448 -3.08 -19.69 -8.62
C ILE A 448 -3.57 -21.06 -9.14
N LEU A 449 -2.87 -22.14 -8.82
CA LEU A 449 -3.22 -23.48 -9.24
C LEU A 449 -4.63 -23.89 -8.77
N ARG A 450 -4.99 -23.52 -7.55
CA ARG A 450 -6.32 -23.81 -6.99
C ARG A 450 -7.42 -23.02 -7.69
N ILE A 451 -7.22 -21.71 -7.91
CA ILE A 451 -8.27 -20.85 -8.45
C ILE A 451 -8.44 -21.06 -9.97
N ALA A 452 -7.38 -21.39 -10.71
CA ALA A 452 -7.46 -21.68 -12.13
C ALA A 452 -8.47 -22.81 -12.44
N LYS A 453 -8.63 -23.76 -11.51
CA LYS A 453 -9.63 -24.84 -11.62
C LYS A 453 -11.07 -24.34 -11.57
N ALA A 454 -11.32 -23.13 -11.04
CA ALA A 454 -12.66 -22.55 -10.99
C ALA A 454 -13.12 -21.91 -12.31
N LYS A 455 -12.28 -21.86 -13.34
CA LYS A 455 -12.60 -21.24 -14.64
C LYS A 455 -13.92 -21.78 -15.24
N LYS A 456 -14.14 -23.10 -15.17
CA LYS A 456 -15.38 -23.72 -15.68
C LYS A 456 -16.64 -23.24 -14.95
N LEU A 457 -16.59 -23.13 -13.62
CA LEU A 457 -17.71 -22.60 -12.81
C LEU A 457 -17.98 -21.14 -13.16
N LEU A 458 -16.95 -20.33 -13.24
CA LEU A 458 -17.09 -18.90 -13.52
C LEU A 458 -17.53 -18.62 -14.96
N SER A 459 -17.18 -19.46 -15.93
CA SER A 459 -17.71 -19.34 -17.29
C SER A 459 -19.24 -19.49 -17.34
N THR A 460 -19.80 -20.38 -16.52
CA THR A 460 -21.26 -20.52 -16.37
C THR A 460 -21.87 -19.25 -15.74
N VAL A 461 -21.22 -18.67 -14.71
CA VAL A 461 -21.67 -17.42 -14.09
C VAL A 461 -21.69 -16.27 -15.12
N LYS A 462 -20.69 -16.21 -16.01
CA LYS A 462 -20.61 -15.19 -17.08
C LYS A 462 -21.86 -15.19 -17.98
N GLU A 463 -22.43 -16.34 -18.28
CA GLU A 463 -23.60 -16.46 -19.16
C GLU A 463 -24.84 -15.73 -18.61
N TYR A 464 -24.90 -15.53 -17.30
CA TYR A 464 -26.00 -14.84 -16.60
C TYR A 464 -25.69 -13.39 -16.24
N ASN A 465 -24.51 -12.88 -16.62
CA ASN A 465 -24.12 -11.50 -16.33
C ASN A 465 -24.21 -10.60 -17.55
N GLU A 466 -24.88 -9.47 -17.40
CA GLU A 466 -24.88 -8.38 -18.36
C GLU A 466 -24.02 -7.22 -17.84
N PHE A 467 -23.23 -6.63 -18.73
CA PHE A 467 -22.55 -5.39 -18.48
C PHE A 467 -23.44 -4.22 -18.91
N PRO A 468 -23.34 -3.06 -18.22
CA PRO A 468 -24.12 -1.87 -18.58
C PRO A 468 -23.65 -1.20 -19.88
N TYR A 469 -22.67 -1.78 -20.56
CA TYR A 469 -22.08 -1.24 -21.79
C TYR A 469 -22.58 -1.99 -23.02
N THR A 470 -23.01 -1.24 -24.06
CA THR A 470 -23.44 -1.84 -25.32
C THR A 470 -22.26 -2.46 -26.08
N LYS A 471 -22.57 -3.34 -27.04
CA LYS A 471 -21.55 -3.96 -27.89
C LYS A 471 -20.81 -2.92 -28.74
N GLU A 472 -21.53 -1.91 -29.21
CA GLU A 472 -20.99 -0.80 -29.99
C GLU A 472 -20.01 0.03 -29.14
N TRP A 473 -20.36 0.32 -27.88
CA TRP A 473 -19.45 1.00 -26.95
C TRP A 473 -18.17 0.23 -26.74
N LEU A 474 -18.27 -1.08 -26.47
CA LEU A 474 -17.09 -1.93 -26.22
C LEU A 474 -16.25 -2.17 -27.49
N ALA A 475 -16.80 -1.94 -28.69
CA ALA A 475 -16.11 -2.06 -29.97
C ALA A 475 -15.46 -0.76 -30.47
N ASP A 476 -15.72 0.39 -29.83
CA ASP A 476 -15.20 1.68 -30.27
C ASP A 476 -13.73 1.84 -29.87
N GLU A 477 -12.83 1.67 -30.82
CA GLU A 477 -11.38 1.80 -30.63
C GLU A 477 -10.92 3.20 -30.20
N ARG A 478 -11.71 4.24 -30.52
CA ARG A 478 -11.40 5.63 -30.14
C ARG A 478 -11.49 5.86 -28.62
N LEU A 479 -12.11 4.94 -27.89
CA LEU A 479 -12.21 4.99 -26.44
C LEU A 479 -10.93 4.52 -25.72
N TYR A 480 -9.93 4.08 -26.49
CA TYR A 480 -8.65 3.59 -25.99
C TYR A 480 -7.61 4.68 -25.80
N PHE A 481 -7.82 5.87 -25.59
CA PHE A 481 -6.85 6.98 -25.44
C PHE A 481 -7.02 8.12 -26.43
#